data_1993fa222da1bb3f2d1d26865f0257e1
#
_entry.id   1993fa222da1bb3f2d1d26865f0257e1
#
_cell.length_a   1.000
_cell.length_b   1.000
_cell.length_c   1.000
_cell.angle_alpha   90.00
_cell.angle_beta   90.00
_cell.angle_gamma   90.00
#
_symmetry.space_group_name_H-M   'P 1'
#
loop_
_entity.id
_entity.type
_entity.pdbx_description
1 polymer ?
#
loop_
_entity_poly.entity_id
_entity_poly.type
_entity_poly.pdbx_seq_one_letter_code
_entity_poly.pdbx_strand_id
1 'polypeptide(L)'
;MGSLSPCGRNAGFSAKCVLASLAMSELSHFDDAGASRMVDVGDKPVTRRTARASGTVRMQPATLAQITSGEVAKGNALEVARLAGIMAAKRTAELIPLCHPLPLESVEVDLHPTGDSQLHITATVMTSGKTGVEMEALTAVSIAALTVYDMCKAMDRAMTIEQVQLEAKSGGASGDFVRKS
;
A
#
# COMPACT_ATOMS: atom_id res chain seq x y z
N MET A 1 58.96 -24.59 -47.20
CA MET A 1 59.47 -25.44 -46.12
C MET A 1 59.45 -24.63 -44.88
N GLY A 2 58.51 -24.83 -44.01
CA GLY A 2 58.33 -24.04 -42.75
C GLY A 2 57.09 -24.48 -42.06
N SER A 3 57.26 -25.41 -41.16
CA SER A 3 56.20 -25.97 -40.33
C SER A 3 55.70 -24.94 -39.31
N LEU A 4 54.42 -24.73 -39.22
CA LEU A 4 53.76 -23.97 -38.19
C LEU A 4 53.08 -24.93 -37.22
N SER A 5 53.50 -24.95 -35.98
CA SER A 5 52.85 -25.60 -34.85
C SER A 5 51.72 -24.72 -34.31
N PRO A 6 50.58 -25.27 -33.88
CA PRO A 6 49.54 -24.51 -33.21
C PRO A 6 49.72 -24.61 -31.73
N CYS A 7 49.81 -23.47 -31.09
CA CYS A 7 49.64 -23.30 -29.62
C CYS A 7 48.38 -22.52 -29.39
N GLY A 8 47.55 -22.97 -28.44
CA GLY A 8 46.40 -22.16 -28.03
C GLY A 8 45.42 -22.96 -27.18
N ARG A 9 45.77 -23.27 -25.92
CA ARG A 9 44.80 -23.77 -24.94
C ARG A 9 44.00 -22.63 -24.42
N ASN A 10 42.74 -22.54 -24.78
CA ASN A 10 41.77 -21.66 -24.17
C ASN A 10 41.44 -22.16 -22.76
N ALA A 11 41.81 -21.37 -21.78
CA ALA A 11 41.36 -21.53 -20.40
C ALA A 11 39.87 -21.16 -20.34
N GLY A 12 39.03 -22.16 -20.11
CA GLY A 12 37.59 -21.95 -19.88
C GLY A 12 37.35 -21.17 -18.60
N PHE A 13 36.89 -19.96 -18.76
CA PHE A 13 36.26 -19.21 -17.66
C PHE A 13 34.88 -19.84 -17.42
N SER A 14 34.82 -20.73 -16.44
CA SER A 14 33.55 -21.18 -15.86
C SER A 14 32.97 -20.06 -15.02
N ALA A 15 32.17 -19.22 -15.64
CA ALA A 15 31.29 -18.34 -14.92
C ALA A 15 30.21 -19.19 -14.23
N LYS A 16 30.50 -19.69 -13.04
CA LYS A 16 29.45 -20.14 -12.12
C LYS A 16 28.63 -18.89 -11.77
N CYS A 17 27.56 -18.69 -12.51
CA CYS A 17 26.49 -17.78 -12.15
C CYS A 17 25.92 -18.28 -10.84
N VAL A 18 26.33 -17.66 -9.73
CA VAL A 18 25.69 -17.83 -8.43
C VAL A 18 24.37 -17.05 -8.54
N LEU A 19 23.36 -17.68 -9.12
CA LEU A 19 21.99 -17.30 -8.92
C LEU A 19 21.71 -17.53 -7.42
N ALA A 20 21.87 -16.48 -6.62
CA ALA A 20 21.32 -16.44 -5.29
C ALA A 20 19.82 -16.74 -5.47
N SER A 21 19.39 -17.90 -5.00
CA SER A 21 17.99 -18.27 -4.85
C SER A 21 17.35 -17.25 -3.88
N LEU A 22 16.88 -16.14 -4.40
CA LEU A 22 15.77 -15.45 -3.78
C LEU A 22 14.63 -16.46 -3.83
N ALA A 23 14.28 -17.01 -2.69
CA ALA A 23 13.07 -17.79 -2.53
C ALA A 23 11.93 -16.90 -3.04
N MET A 24 11.49 -17.15 -4.26
CA MET A 24 10.28 -16.57 -4.79
C MET A 24 9.17 -17.12 -3.91
N SER A 25 8.63 -16.26 -3.05
CA SER A 25 7.38 -16.58 -2.38
C SER A 25 6.41 -16.96 -3.50
N GLU A 26 5.92 -18.21 -3.49
CA GLU A 26 4.94 -18.66 -4.45
C GLU A 26 3.82 -17.62 -4.55
N LEU A 27 3.46 -17.22 -5.78
CA LEU A 27 2.36 -16.30 -6.03
C LEU A 27 1.07 -17.03 -5.64
N SER A 28 0.70 -16.93 -4.37
CA SER A 28 -0.41 -17.68 -3.76
C SER A 28 -1.79 -17.37 -4.34
N HIS A 29 -1.89 -16.37 -5.22
CA HIS A 29 -3.12 -15.96 -5.88
C HIS A 29 -3.34 -16.60 -7.26
N PHE A 30 -2.48 -17.51 -7.67
CA PHE A 30 -2.63 -18.26 -8.92
C PHE A 30 -2.49 -19.75 -8.63
N ASP A 31 -3.24 -20.55 -9.38
CA ASP A 31 -3.08 -22.00 -9.38
C ASP A 31 -2.00 -22.44 -10.38
N ASP A 32 -1.71 -23.76 -10.41
CA ASP A 32 -0.69 -24.32 -11.29
C ASP A 32 -1.01 -24.14 -12.79
N ALA A 33 -2.26 -23.87 -13.12
CA ALA A 33 -2.71 -23.57 -14.48
C ALA A 33 -2.69 -22.07 -14.81
N GLY A 34 -2.29 -21.20 -13.85
CA GLY A 34 -2.24 -19.76 -14.00
C GLY A 34 -3.59 -19.06 -13.85
N ALA A 35 -4.62 -19.73 -13.34
CA ALA A 35 -5.90 -19.10 -13.04
C ALA A 35 -5.84 -18.40 -11.67
N SER A 36 -6.42 -17.20 -11.61
CA SER A 36 -6.49 -16.43 -10.35
C SER A 36 -7.42 -17.10 -9.34
N ARG A 37 -6.96 -17.16 -8.10
CA ARG A 37 -7.77 -17.68 -6.98
C ARG A 37 -7.57 -16.84 -5.72
N MET A 38 -8.58 -16.75 -4.90
CA MET A 38 -8.46 -16.21 -3.55
C MET A 38 -7.73 -17.25 -2.68
N VAL A 39 -6.75 -16.81 -1.89
CA VAL A 39 -5.96 -17.70 -1.01
C VAL A 39 -6.87 -18.35 0.01
N ASP A 40 -6.78 -19.67 0.17
CA ASP A 40 -7.48 -20.37 1.25
C ASP A 40 -6.83 -20.02 2.61
N VAL A 41 -7.64 -19.55 3.52
CA VAL A 41 -7.25 -19.22 4.89
C VAL A 41 -8.02 -20.06 5.92
N GLY A 42 -8.74 -21.09 5.48
CA GLY A 42 -9.63 -21.92 6.32
C GLY A 42 -8.96 -22.49 7.54
N ASP A 43 -7.75 -23.02 7.39
CA ASP A 43 -6.97 -23.68 8.46
C ASP A 43 -6.14 -22.72 9.31
N LYS A 44 -6.08 -21.42 8.95
CA LYS A 44 -5.29 -20.46 9.73
C LYS A 44 -6.00 -20.09 11.04
N PRO A 45 -5.23 -19.96 12.14
CA PRO A 45 -5.82 -19.49 13.40
C PRO A 45 -6.27 -18.04 13.28
N VAL A 46 -7.35 -17.73 13.99
CA VAL A 46 -7.78 -16.34 14.20
C VAL A 46 -6.79 -15.67 15.14
N THR A 47 -6.20 -14.57 14.70
CA THR A 47 -5.27 -13.75 15.51
C THR A 47 -5.61 -12.28 15.34
N ARG A 48 -5.22 -11.46 16.33
CA ARG A 48 -5.34 -10.01 16.20
C ARG A 48 -4.38 -9.52 15.10
N ARG A 49 -4.91 -8.70 14.20
CA ARG A 49 -4.19 -8.12 13.08
C ARG A 49 -4.30 -6.61 13.14
N THR A 50 -3.18 -5.94 12.92
CA THR A 50 -3.14 -4.49 12.79
C THR A 50 -2.32 -4.13 11.57
N ALA A 51 -2.76 -3.13 10.83
CA ALA A 51 -1.97 -2.52 9.75
C ALA A 51 -2.08 -1.00 9.83
N ARG A 52 -0.98 -0.33 9.53
CA ARG A 52 -0.90 1.12 9.37
C ARG A 52 -0.34 1.46 8.00
N ALA A 53 -1.05 2.31 7.28
CA ALA A 53 -0.62 2.86 6.00
C ALA A 53 -0.53 4.39 6.09
N SER A 54 0.22 4.99 5.18
CA SER A 54 0.30 6.45 5.03
C SER A 54 0.24 6.85 3.56
N GLY A 55 0.01 8.14 3.33
CA GLY A 55 0.07 8.80 2.02
C GLY A 55 0.14 10.31 2.19
N THR A 56 0.48 11.01 1.13
CA THR A 56 0.61 12.47 1.14
C THR A 56 -0.16 13.06 -0.04
N VAL A 57 -0.89 14.12 0.20
CA VAL A 57 -1.42 14.99 -0.87
C VAL A 57 -0.61 16.27 -0.88
N ARG A 58 0.11 16.52 -1.96
CA ARG A 58 0.83 17.78 -2.20
C ARG A 58 -0.07 18.74 -2.91
N MET A 59 -0.09 20.01 -2.47
CA MET A 59 -0.95 21.05 -2.98
C MET A 59 -0.30 22.42 -2.85
N GLN A 60 -0.95 23.45 -3.41
CA GLN A 60 -0.51 24.83 -3.20
C GLN A 60 -0.71 25.25 -1.73
N PRO A 61 0.15 26.12 -1.17
CA PRO A 61 0.01 26.60 0.21
C PRO A 61 -1.35 27.24 0.49
N ALA A 62 -1.87 28.01 -0.47
CA ALA A 62 -3.19 28.62 -0.36
C ALA A 62 -4.33 27.60 -0.24
N THR A 63 -4.21 26.47 -0.94
CA THR A 63 -5.18 25.37 -0.87
C THR A 63 -5.14 24.71 0.49
N LEU A 64 -3.95 24.41 1.02
CA LEU A 64 -3.78 23.84 2.34
C LEU A 64 -4.34 24.76 3.44
N ALA A 65 -4.07 26.07 3.34
CA ALA A 65 -4.61 27.05 4.28
C ALA A 65 -6.15 27.05 4.31
N GLN A 66 -6.81 27.00 3.13
CA GLN A 66 -8.27 26.93 3.05
C GLN A 66 -8.84 25.61 3.61
N ILE A 67 -8.17 24.49 3.38
CA ILE A 67 -8.59 23.19 3.93
C ILE A 67 -8.53 23.23 5.46
N THR A 68 -7.46 23.79 6.02
CA THR A 68 -7.24 23.83 7.47
C THR A 68 -8.09 24.86 8.20
N SER A 69 -8.45 25.96 7.53
CA SER A 69 -9.40 26.94 8.10
C SER A 69 -10.85 26.47 8.10
N GLY A 70 -11.16 25.38 7.38
CA GLY A 70 -12.53 24.89 7.20
C GLY A 70 -13.38 25.72 6.21
N GLU A 71 -12.77 26.64 5.48
CA GLU A 71 -13.46 27.56 4.53
C GLU A 71 -13.61 27.00 3.11
N VAL A 72 -13.57 25.68 2.95
CA VAL A 72 -13.82 25.06 1.64
C VAL A 72 -15.31 25.16 1.30
N ALA A 73 -15.64 25.67 0.09
CA ALA A 73 -17.02 25.87 -0.35
C ALA A 73 -17.92 24.62 -0.27
N LYS A 74 -17.32 23.42 -0.34
CA LYS A 74 -18.01 22.13 -0.23
C LYS A 74 -18.14 21.62 1.23
N GLY A 75 -17.75 22.42 2.23
CA GLY A 75 -17.77 22.01 3.65
C GLY A 75 -16.43 21.48 4.15
N ASN A 76 -16.42 20.81 5.29
CA ASN A 76 -15.20 20.32 5.95
C ASN A 76 -14.57 19.18 5.14
N ALA A 77 -13.61 19.50 4.27
CA ALA A 77 -12.95 18.55 3.38
C ALA A 77 -12.21 17.45 4.15
N LEU A 78 -11.63 17.76 5.31
CA LEU A 78 -10.91 16.77 6.13
C LEU A 78 -11.86 15.72 6.72
N GLU A 79 -13.01 16.14 7.24
CA GLU A 79 -14.00 15.20 7.78
C GLU A 79 -14.66 14.35 6.71
N VAL A 80 -14.96 14.92 5.54
CA VAL A 80 -15.49 14.13 4.40
C VAL A 80 -14.46 13.10 3.95
N ALA A 81 -13.17 13.47 3.87
CA ALA A 81 -12.10 12.56 3.50
C ALA A 81 -11.88 11.45 4.56
N ARG A 82 -11.93 11.80 5.84
CA ARG A 82 -11.86 10.84 6.96
C ARG A 82 -12.97 9.79 6.83
N LEU A 83 -14.20 10.25 6.71
CA LEU A 83 -15.36 9.36 6.57
C LEU A 83 -15.27 8.47 5.33
N ALA A 84 -14.84 9.03 4.19
CA ALA A 84 -14.66 8.28 2.96
C ALA A 84 -13.59 7.18 3.11
N GLY A 85 -12.47 7.47 3.78
CA GLY A 85 -11.43 6.49 4.09
C GLY A 85 -11.94 5.34 4.96
N ILE A 86 -12.69 5.66 6.03
CA ILE A 86 -13.30 4.65 6.89
C ILE A 86 -14.29 3.77 6.11
N MET A 87 -15.13 4.36 5.26
CA MET A 87 -16.07 3.62 4.43
C MET A 87 -15.37 2.73 3.40
N ALA A 88 -14.26 3.21 2.83
CA ALA A 88 -13.48 2.47 1.84
C ALA A 88 -12.80 1.24 2.46
N ALA A 89 -12.23 1.36 3.66
CA ALA A 89 -11.69 0.22 4.39
C ALA A 89 -12.72 -0.91 4.53
N LYS A 90 -13.97 -0.58 4.85
CA LYS A 90 -15.08 -1.55 5.00
C LYS A 90 -15.50 -2.22 3.69
N ARG A 91 -15.11 -1.68 2.55
CA ARG A 91 -15.47 -2.15 1.20
C ARG A 91 -14.27 -2.65 0.40
N THR A 92 -13.13 -2.87 1.04
CA THR A 92 -11.89 -3.28 0.36
C THR A 92 -12.09 -4.53 -0.49
N ALA A 93 -12.80 -5.54 0.00
CA ALA A 93 -13.08 -6.75 -0.74
C ALA A 93 -13.97 -6.54 -1.99
N GLU A 94 -14.74 -5.45 -2.05
CA GLU A 94 -15.51 -5.07 -3.24
C GLU A 94 -14.64 -4.35 -4.29
N LEU A 95 -13.51 -3.77 -3.88
CA LEU A 95 -12.61 -2.99 -4.73
C LEU A 95 -11.41 -3.80 -5.22
N ILE A 96 -10.91 -4.71 -4.40
CA ILE A 96 -9.70 -5.51 -4.66
C ILE A 96 -10.13 -6.98 -4.83
N PRO A 97 -10.07 -7.52 -6.05
CA PRO A 97 -10.76 -8.77 -6.43
C PRO A 97 -10.47 -9.99 -5.57
N LEU A 98 -9.24 -10.13 -5.07
CA LEU A 98 -8.81 -11.32 -4.32
C LEU A 98 -8.66 -11.08 -2.81
N CYS A 99 -9.15 -9.96 -2.31
CA CYS A 99 -9.21 -9.69 -0.88
C CYS A 99 -10.39 -10.41 -0.22
N HIS A 100 -10.15 -10.94 0.98
CA HIS A 100 -11.22 -11.54 1.78
C HIS A 100 -12.09 -10.45 2.42
N PRO A 101 -13.42 -10.65 2.51
CA PRO A 101 -14.26 -9.77 3.32
C PRO A 101 -13.93 -9.99 4.81
N LEU A 102 -13.54 -8.91 5.50
CA LEU A 102 -13.12 -8.97 6.89
C LEU A 102 -14.05 -8.16 7.80
N PRO A 103 -14.41 -8.69 8.97
CA PRO A 103 -15.13 -7.93 10.01
C PRO A 103 -14.15 -7.00 10.72
N LEU A 104 -14.08 -5.74 10.29
CA LEU A 104 -13.17 -4.76 10.89
C LEU A 104 -13.67 -4.33 12.28
N GLU A 105 -12.78 -4.34 13.27
CA GLU A 105 -13.07 -3.93 14.64
C GLU A 105 -12.80 -2.44 14.87
N SER A 106 -11.76 -1.90 14.19
CA SER A 106 -11.41 -0.49 14.27
C SER A 106 -10.82 -0.01 12.95
N VAL A 107 -11.19 1.21 12.56
CA VAL A 107 -10.59 1.97 11.46
C VAL A 107 -10.41 3.40 11.93
N GLU A 108 -9.18 3.84 12.02
CA GLU A 108 -8.80 5.22 12.36
C GLU A 108 -8.14 5.84 11.13
N VAL A 109 -8.57 7.04 10.76
CA VAL A 109 -8.00 7.81 9.65
C VAL A 109 -7.69 9.20 10.13
N ASP A 110 -6.43 9.60 10.05
CA ASP A 110 -5.97 10.93 10.44
C ASP A 110 -5.43 11.69 9.25
N LEU A 111 -5.75 12.99 9.22
CA LEU A 111 -5.28 13.90 8.20
C LEU A 111 -4.71 15.13 8.90
N HIS A 112 -3.43 15.42 8.68
CA HIS A 112 -2.76 16.57 9.29
C HIS A 112 -1.83 17.28 8.30
N PRO A 113 -1.76 18.61 8.36
CA PRO A 113 -0.83 19.39 7.55
C PRO A 113 0.62 19.09 7.93
N THR A 114 1.49 19.04 6.94
CA THR A 114 2.94 18.93 7.12
C THR A 114 3.62 19.99 6.25
N GLY A 115 4.33 20.91 6.89
CA GLY A 115 4.84 22.08 6.20
C GLY A 115 3.69 22.98 5.71
N ASP A 116 3.91 23.64 4.58
CA ASP A 116 2.99 24.62 4.01
C ASP A 116 2.20 24.12 2.79
N SER A 117 2.52 22.95 2.26
CA SER A 117 2.02 22.45 0.97
C SER A 117 1.69 20.96 0.96
N GLN A 118 1.70 20.29 2.10
CA GLN A 118 1.45 18.86 2.21
C GLN A 118 0.36 18.56 3.25
N LEU A 119 -0.52 17.65 2.89
CA LEU A 119 -1.47 17.01 3.81
C LEU A 119 -1.06 15.55 3.95
N HIS A 120 -0.60 15.17 5.12
CA HIS A 120 -0.27 13.79 5.44
C HIS A 120 -1.50 13.04 5.93
N ILE A 121 -1.70 11.83 5.43
CA ILE A 121 -2.83 10.96 5.74
C ILE A 121 -2.28 9.67 6.30
N THR A 122 -2.82 9.21 7.42
CA THR A 122 -2.53 7.90 7.98
C THR A 122 -3.82 7.13 8.21
N ALA A 123 -3.78 5.82 8.05
CA ALA A 123 -4.87 4.94 8.44
C ALA A 123 -4.34 3.76 9.25
N THR A 124 -5.01 3.47 10.35
CA THR A 124 -4.76 2.29 11.18
C THR A 124 -6.02 1.44 11.21
N VAL A 125 -5.88 0.16 10.85
CA VAL A 125 -6.99 -0.79 10.79
C VAL A 125 -6.69 -1.99 11.66
N MET A 126 -7.70 -2.49 12.36
CA MET A 126 -7.60 -3.66 13.23
C MET A 126 -8.75 -4.63 12.98
N THR A 127 -8.43 -5.92 13.08
CA THR A 127 -9.39 -7.02 13.08
C THR A 127 -8.86 -8.23 13.86
N SER A 128 -9.75 -9.08 14.30
CA SER A 128 -9.44 -10.45 14.71
C SER A 128 -9.81 -11.39 13.55
N GLY A 129 -8.80 -11.88 12.84
CA GLY A 129 -9.03 -12.60 11.59
C GLY A 129 -7.93 -13.59 11.19
N LYS A 130 -8.19 -14.31 10.12
CA LYS A 130 -7.29 -15.34 9.54
C LYS A 130 -6.30 -14.74 8.53
N THR A 131 -6.52 -13.50 8.08
CA THR A 131 -5.64 -12.77 7.15
C THR A 131 -5.40 -11.34 7.64
N GLY A 132 -4.44 -10.65 7.04
CA GLY A 132 -4.06 -9.28 7.43
C GLY A 132 -5.04 -8.23 6.89
N VAL A 133 -4.86 -6.98 7.36
CA VAL A 133 -5.69 -5.81 7.03
C VAL A 133 -4.87 -4.72 6.33
N GLU A 134 -3.79 -5.13 5.66
CA GLU A 134 -2.90 -4.21 4.95
C GLU A 134 -3.64 -3.48 3.82
N MET A 135 -4.47 -4.22 3.07
CA MET A 135 -5.23 -3.66 1.95
C MET A 135 -6.31 -2.69 2.43
N GLU A 136 -6.95 -2.98 3.55
CA GLU A 136 -7.93 -2.09 4.17
C GLU A 136 -7.29 -0.75 4.57
N ALA A 137 -6.10 -0.77 5.15
CA ALA A 137 -5.37 0.44 5.52
C ALA A 137 -4.93 1.24 4.28
N LEU A 138 -4.38 0.58 3.25
CA LEU A 138 -3.98 1.21 1.99
C LEU A 138 -5.18 1.80 1.23
N THR A 139 -6.30 1.08 1.19
CA THR A 139 -7.54 1.55 0.55
C THR A 139 -8.09 2.77 1.28
N ALA A 140 -8.08 2.77 2.61
CA ALA A 140 -8.51 3.92 3.42
C ALA A 140 -7.72 5.19 3.07
N VAL A 141 -6.39 5.11 3.06
CA VAL A 141 -5.50 6.23 2.70
C VAL A 141 -5.77 6.72 1.28
N SER A 142 -5.85 5.79 0.33
CA SER A 142 -6.05 6.11 -1.09
C SER A 142 -7.36 6.86 -1.34
N ILE A 143 -8.46 6.39 -0.77
CA ILE A 143 -9.78 7.01 -0.96
C ILE A 143 -9.89 8.32 -0.16
N ALA A 144 -9.29 8.43 1.01
CA ALA A 144 -9.19 9.71 1.71
C ALA A 144 -8.45 10.76 0.87
N ALA A 145 -7.31 10.40 0.28
CA ALA A 145 -6.53 11.29 -0.58
C ALA A 145 -7.31 11.71 -1.85
N LEU A 146 -7.98 10.77 -2.52
CA LEU A 146 -8.85 11.07 -3.66
C LEU A 146 -10.02 11.98 -3.28
N THR A 147 -10.55 11.82 -2.07
CA THR A 147 -11.64 12.67 -1.57
C THR A 147 -11.14 14.11 -1.32
N VAL A 148 -9.95 14.28 -0.74
CA VAL A 148 -9.31 15.60 -0.63
C VAL A 148 -9.17 16.24 -2.01
N TYR A 149 -8.67 15.47 -2.99
CA TYR A 149 -8.55 15.96 -4.37
C TYR A 149 -9.89 16.41 -4.93
N ASP A 150 -10.93 15.58 -4.82
CA ASP A 150 -12.27 15.94 -5.34
C ASP A 150 -12.85 17.18 -4.68
N MET A 151 -12.69 17.31 -3.37
CA MET A 151 -13.20 18.48 -2.62
C MET A 151 -12.51 19.77 -3.02
N CYS A 152 -11.23 19.71 -3.40
CA CYS A 152 -10.37 20.89 -3.61
C CYS A 152 -10.01 21.17 -5.06
N LYS A 153 -10.30 20.27 -6.01
CA LYS A 153 -9.91 20.39 -7.43
C LYS A 153 -10.38 21.67 -8.15
N ALA A 154 -11.41 22.32 -7.65
CA ALA A 154 -11.86 23.60 -8.19
C ALA A 154 -10.85 24.74 -7.89
N MET A 155 -10.08 24.63 -6.81
CA MET A 155 -9.07 25.59 -6.37
C MET A 155 -7.68 25.22 -6.90
N ASP A 156 -7.33 23.92 -6.84
CA ASP A 156 -6.01 23.42 -7.22
C ASP A 156 -6.13 22.08 -7.95
N ARG A 157 -5.99 22.10 -9.28
CA ARG A 157 -6.01 20.88 -10.10
C ARG A 157 -4.64 20.20 -10.19
N ALA A 158 -3.59 20.88 -9.76
CA ALA A 158 -2.22 20.37 -9.83
C ALA A 158 -1.83 19.52 -8.60
N MET A 159 -2.76 19.29 -7.68
CA MET A 159 -2.50 18.42 -6.53
C MET A 159 -2.03 17.04 -6.97
N THR A 160 -1.06 16.49 -6.26
CA THR A 160 -0.56 15.12 -6.47
C THR A 160 -0.78 14.27 -5.23
N ILE A 161 -1.10 12.99 -5.46
CA ILE A 161 -1.18 11.97 -4.40
C ILE A 161 0.12 11.19 -4.47
N GLU A 162 0.85 11.19 -3.37
CA GLU A 162 2.21 10.66 -3.30
C GLU A 162 2.36 9.65 -2.16
N GLN A 163 3.31 8.71 -2.31
CA GLN A 163 3.80 7.85 -1.23
C GLN A 163 2.70 7.06 -0.49
N VAL A 164 1.70 6.56 -1.21
CA VAL A 164 0.76 5.62 -0.58
C VAL A 164 1.49 4.31 -0.30
N GLN A 165 1.67 3.99 0.97
CA GLN A 165 2.52 2.89 1.40
C GLN A 165 2.11 2.28 2.73
N LEU A 166 2.45 0.99 2.91
CA LEU A 166 2.32 0.32 4.18
C LEU A 166 3.47 0.75 5.09
N GLU A 167 3.15 1.23 6.29
CA GLU A 167 4.13 1.64 7.30
C GLU A 167 4.46 0.52 8.27
N ALA A 168 3.44 -0.17 8.73
CA ALA A 168 3.62 -1.28 9.65
C ALA A 168 2.47 -2.26 9.55
N LYS A 169 2.74 -3.50 9.91
CA LYS A 169 1.72 -4.50 10.20
C LYS A 169 2.17 -5.39 11.34
N SER A 170 1.21 -5.96 12.06
CA SER A 170 1.48 -6.94 13.11
C SER A 170 0.45 -8.06 13.12
N GLY A 171 0.89 -9.20 13.64
CA GLY A 171 0.10 -10.42 13.78
C GLY A 171 0.18 -11.36 12.58
N GLY A 172 -0.12 -12.64 12.85
CA GLY A 172 -0.11 -13.72 11.88
C GLY A 172 1.23 -14.39 11.64
N ALA A 173 1.21 -15.43 10.80
CA ALA A 173 2.37 -16.28 10.54
C ALA A 173 3.53 -15.57 9.82
N SER A 174 3.26 -14.53 9.04
CA SER A 174 4.30 -13.75 8.35
C SER A 174 5.03 -12.74 9.24
N GLY A 175 4.69 -12.69 10.53
CA GLY A 175 5.35 -11.80 11.50
C GLY A 175 5.05 -10.32 11.30
N ASP A 176 5.78 -9.51 12.05
CA ASP A 176 5.64 -8.07 12.04
C ASP A 176 6.49 -7.44 10.94
N PHE A 177 5.99 -6.35 10.38
CA PHE A 177 6.70 -5.52 9.43
C PHE A 177 6.66 -4.07 9.91
N VAL A 178 7.79 -3.39 9.82
CA VAL A 178 7.92 -1.94 10.01
C VAL A 178 8.79 -1.42 8.88
N ARG A 179 8.29 -0.43 8.15
CA ARG A 179 9.04 0.24 7.09
C ARG A 179 10.24 0.95 7.71
N LYS A 180 11.41 0.72 7.14
CA LYS A 180 12.61 1.50 7.47
C LYS A 180 12.56 2.81 6.66
N SER A 181 12.73 3.93 7.33
CA SER A 181 12.92 5.26 6.72
C SER A 181 14.25 5.35 5.98
#